data_62664957ed363da26269e9518ebb9b36
#
_entry.id   62664957ed363da26269e9518ebb9b36
#
_cell.length_a   1.000
_cell.length_b   1.000
_cell.length_c   1.000
_cell.angle_alpha   90.00
_cell.angle_beta   90.00
_cell.angle_gamma   90.00
#
_symmetry.space_group_name_H-M   'P 1'
#
loop_
_entity.id
_entity.type
_entity.pdbx_description
1 polymer ?
#
loop_
_entity_poly.entity_id
_entity_poly.type
_entity_poly.pdbx_seq_one_letter_code
_entity_poly.pdbx_strand_id
1 'polypeptide(L)'
;VWVAAGLAGVMPLARADQPLWEVGLGIGALRLPHYRGSDQSRDWVVPVPYIAYRGDILKADREGARAVLLDTGRLDFDFSVAATAPTRSDENDARQGMPDLAATFELGPNLNVTLARGSEWKLQVRAPIRAALTLESNPKMIGWLASPNLNLDTKVNGWNAALLFGPVFGSRSFNGYYFDVAPQFATPSRPAYQAPGGFGGWRATASTSRRLGALWMGGFVTADTVRGAVYDNSPLVRQHGTLAFGFAVSWVFAESSERVPDEN
;
A
#
# COMPACT_ATOMS: atom_id res chain seq x y z
N VAL A 1 16.68 58.77 27.67
CA VAL A 1 17.07 57.69 26.77
C VAL A 1 15.96 56.63 26.79
N TRP A 2 15.12 56.63 25.74
CA TRP A 2 14.05 55.66 25.59
C TRP A 2 14.55 54.56 24.62
N VAL A 3 14.59 53.32 25.08
CA VAL A 3 14.88 52.13 24.24
C VAL A 3 13.52 51.58 23.80
N ALA A 4 13.19 51.73 22.52
CA ALA A 4 12.05 51.09 21.91
C ALA A 4 12.45 49.62 21.56
N ALA A 5 11.91 48.66 22.30
CA ALA A 5 11.99 47.24 21.94
C ALA A 5 11.01 46.94 20.80
N GLY A 6 11.53 46.71 19.60
CA GLY A 6 10.75 46.27 18.46
C GLY A 6 10.29 44.82 18.66
N LEU A 7 9.00 44.59 18.82
CA LEU A 7 8.36 43.31 18.69
C LEU A 7 8.41 42.85 17.21
N ALA A 8 9.37 42.06 16.85
CA ALA A 8 9.36 41.34 15.60
C ALA A 8 8.21 40.28 15.69
N GLY A 9 7.08 40.61 15.09
CA GLY A 9 5.99 39.65 14.90
C GLY A 9 6.48 38.51 14.03
N VAL A 10 6.53 37.30 14.60
CA VAL A 10 6.70 36.07 13.85
C VAL A 10 5.43 35.94 13.01
N MET A 11 5.49 36.34 11.74
CA MET A 11 4.44 35.95 10.79
C MET A 11 4.43 34.41 10.68
N PRO A 12 3.29 33.76 10.91
CA PRO A 12 3.19 32.35 10.59
C PRO A 12 3.47 32.23 9.10
N LEU A 13 4.44 31.38 8.74
CA LEU A 13 4.66 30.97 7.35
C LEU A 13 3.32 30.39 6.87
N ALA A 14 2.69 31.11 5.93
CA ALA A 14 1.46 30.66 5.31
C ALA A 14 1.74 29.28 4.70
N ARG A 15 1.11 28.23 5.24
CA ARG A 15 1.08 26.92 4.61
C ARG A 15 0.45 27.09 3.24
N ALA A 16 1.08 26.57 2.21
CA ALA A 16 0.56 26.68 0.86
C ALA A 16 -0.74 25.88 0.79
N ASP A 17 -1.86 26.57 0.56
CA ASP A 17 -3.16 25.95 0.35
C ASP A 17 -3.13 25.05 -0.88
N GLN A 18 -3.65 23.83 -0.74
CA GLN A 18 -3.75 22.85 -1.82
C GLN A 18 -5.19 22.78 -2.38
N PRO A 19 -5.38 22.41 -3.67
CA PRO A 19 -6.72 22.17 -4.19
C PRO A 19 -7.44 21.10 -3.36
N LEU A 20 -8.74 21.28 -3.10
CA LEU A 20 -9.57 20.26 -2.44
C LEU A 20 -9.53 18.93 -3.22
N TRP A 21 -9.58 19.01 -4.55
CA TRP A 21 -9.43 17.83 -5.40
C TRP A 21 -8.58 18.13 -6.64
N GLU A 22 -7.93 17.08 -7.14
CA GLU A 22 -7.18 17.07 -8.39
C GLU A 22 -7.47 15.79 -9.15
N VAL A 23 -7.58 15.89 -10.48
CA VAL A 23 -7.81 14.74 -11.37
C VAL A 23 -6.80 14.77 -12.51
N GLY A 24 -6.28 13.62 -12.84
CA GLY A 24 -5.31 13.43 -13.89
C GLY A 24 -5.36 12.03 -14.47
N LEU A 25 -4.59 11.83 -15.52
CA LEU A 25 -4.41 10.53 -16.16
C LEU A 25 -2.94 10.38 -16.55
N GLY A 26 -2.45 9.18 -16.41
CA GLY A 26 -1.07 8.86 -16.70
C GLY A 26 -0.87 7.42 -17.11
N ILE A 27 0.38 7.04 -17.13
CA ILE A 27 0.84 5.69 -17.42
C ILE A 27 1.80 5.24 -16.32
N GLY A 28 1.73 3.96 -15.97
CA GLY A 28 2.64 3.33 -15.02
C GLY A 28 3.20 2.03 -15.56
N ALA A 29 4.40 1.70 -15.12
CA ALA A 29 5.02 0.41 -15.33
C ALA A 29 5.29 -0.25 -13.98
N LEU A 30 4.93 -1.52 -13.85
CA LEU A 30 5.02 -2.30 -12.63
C LEU A 30 5.69 -3.64 -12.93
N ARG A 31 6.56 -4.10 -12.02
CA ARG A 31 6.98 -5.49 -11.95
C ARG A 31 6.54 -6.06 -10.62
N LEU A 32 5.65 -7.04 -10.68
CA LEU A 32 5.04 -7.65 -9.50
C LEU A 32 5.33 -9.15 -9.49
N PRO A 33 5.75 -9.75 -8.35
CA PRO A 33 5.77 -11.21 -8.21
C PRO A 33 4.34 -11.73 -8.32
N HIS A 34 4.16 -12.93 -8.84
CA HIS A 34 2.85 -13.54 -8.97
C HIS A 34 2.11 -13.66 -7.62
N TYR A 35 2.86 -13.93 -6.57
CA TYR A 35 2.44 -13.90 -5.16
C TYR A 35 3.68 -13.85 -4.28
N ARG A 36 3.52 -13.61 -3.00
CA ARG A 36 4.64 -13.60 -2.04
C ARG A 36 5.27 -15.00 -1.98
N GLY A 37 6.59 -15.08 -2.19
CA GLY A 37 7.30 -16.36 -2.26
C GLY A 37 7.33 -17.03 -3.64
N SER A 38 6.73 -16.41 -4.67
CA SER A 38 6.91 -16.84 -6.07
C SER A 38 8.28 -16.43 -6.58
N ASP A 39 8.95 -17.30 -7.34
CA ASP A 39 10.18 -17.02 -8.09
C ASP A 39 9.92 -16.37 -9.45
N GLN A 40 8.65 -16.23 -9.84
CA GLN A 40 8.21 -15.64 -11.09
C GLN A 40 7.48 -14.33 -10.85
N SER A 41 7.70 -13.38 -11.77
CA SER A 41 7.12 -12.03 -11.74
C SER A 41 6.55 -11.67 -13.10
N ARG A 42 5.61 -10.74 -13.13
CA ARG A 42 5.01 -10.23 -14.34
C ARG A 42 5.19 -8.72 -14.44
N ASP A 43 5.49 -8.26 -15.67
CA ASP A 43 5.57 -6.84 -15.99
C ASP A 43 4.20 -6.36 -16.49
N TRP A 44 3.81 -5.17 -16.03
CA TRP A 44 2.56 -4.52 -16.35
C TRP A 44 2.80 -3.11 -16.83
N VAL A 45 2.09 -2.72 -17.88
CA VAL A 45 1.93 -1.31 -18.27
C VAL A 45 0.44 -1.00 -18.15
N VAL A 46 0.11 -0.03 -17.31
CA VAL A 46 -1.28 0.25 -16.96
C VAL A 46 -1.58 1.74 -17.05
N PRO A 47 -2.81 2.12 -17.44
CA PRO A 47 -3.27 3.49 -17.22
C PRO A 47 -3.34 3.77 -15.72
N VAL A 48 -2.89 4.95 -15.31
CA VAL A 48 -2.88 5.38 -13.90
C VAL A 48 -3.78 6.60 -13.77
N PRO A 49 -5.01 6.44 -13.27
CA PRO A 49 -5.80 7.58 -12.86
C PRO A 49 -5.11 8.26 -11.68
N TYR A 50 -4.88 9.56 -11.80
CA TYR A 50 -4.46 10.39 -10.68
C TYR A 50 -5.69 11.05 -10.08
N ILE A 51 -5.97 10.77 -8.83
CA ILE A 51 -7.06 11.34 -8.07
C ILE A 51 -6.50 11.73 -6.71
N ALA A 52 -6.55 13.03 -6.40
CA ALA A 52 -6.31 13.53 -5.06
C ALA A 52 -7.59 14.19 -4.55
N TYR A 53 -7.98 13.86 -3.33
CA TYR A 53 -9.12 14.46 -2.65
C TYR A 53 -8.77 14.66 -1.17
N ARG A 54 -8.96 15.88 -0.67
CA ARG A 54 -8.51 16.32 0.66
C ARG A 54 -9.69 16.81 1.51
N GLY A 55 -10.76 16.04 1.51
CA GLY A 55 -11.93 16.31 2.37
C GLY A 55 -11.70 15.86 3.81
N ASP A 56 -12.56 16.28 4.70
CA ASP A 56 -12.47 15.99 6.14
C ASP A 56 -12.65 14.49 6.45
N ILE A 57 -13.58 13.84 5.74
CA ILE A 57 -13.92 12.42 5.97
C ILE A 57 -13.24 11.54 4.92
N LEU A 58 -13.41 11.85 3.63
CA LEU A 58 -12.80 11.10 2.54
C LEU A 58 -11.48 11.76 2.15
N LYS A 59 -10.41 10.98 2.15
CA LYS A 59 -9.09 11.42 1.70
C LYS A 59 -8.58 10.42 0.66
N ALA A 60 -8.09 10.93 -0.45
CA ALA A 60 -7.37 10.17 -1.45
C ALA A 60 -6.09 10.93 -1.79
N ASP A 61 -4.97 10.43 -1.34
CA ASP A 61 -3.68 11.10 -1.46
C ASP A 61 -2.55 10.06 -1.54
N ARG A 62 -1.32 10.48 -1.25
CA ARG A 62 -0.14 9.60 -1.22
C ARG A 62 -0.22 8.45 -0.20
N GLU A 63 -1.04 8.60 0.84
CA GLU A 63 -1.26 7.55 1.85
C GLU A 63 -2.30 6.52 1.40
N GLY A 64 -2.92 6.72 0.26
CA GLY A 64 -3.97 5.89 -0.33
C GLY A 64 -5.36 6.48 -0.20
N ALA A 65 -6.36 5.72 -0.61
CA ALA A 65 -7.76 6.09 -0.40
C ALA A 65 -8.21 5.61 0.98
N ARG A 66 -8.74 6.52 1.78
CA ARG A 66 -9.22 6.24 3.14
C ARG A 66 -10.43 7.08 3.51
N ALA A 67 -11.28 6.52 4.37
CA ALA A 67 -12.35 7.25 5.04
C ALA A 67 -11.95 7.45 6.50
N VAL A 68 -11.67 8.69 6.88
CA VAL A 68 -11.27 9.08 8.23
C VAL A 68 -12.52 9.16 9.10
N LEU A 69 -12.56 8.38 10.18
CA LEU A 69 -13.69 8.34 11.11
C LEU A 69 -13.39 9.11 12.40
N LEU A 70 -12.11 9.17 12.78
CA LEU A 70 -11.64 9.90 13.93
C LEU A 70 -10.23 10.40 13.65
N ASP A 71 -10.01 11.68 13.89
CA ASP A 71 -8.70 12.32 13.86
C ASP A 71 -8.55 13.20 15.09
N THR A 72 -7.63 12.87 15.96
CA THR A 72 -7.27 13.65 17.16
C THR A 72 -5.91 14.33 17.00
N GLY A 73 -5.31 14.26 15.80
CA GLY A 73 -3.96 14.72 15.50
C GLY A 73 -2.85 13.80 16.03
N ARG A 74 -3.17 12.86 16.94
CA ARG A 74 -2.24 11.85 17.44
C ARG A 74 -2.73 10.43 17.19
N LEU A 75 -4.01 10.24 17.18
CA LEU A 75 -4.68 8.98 16.92
C LEU A 75 -5.67 9.18 15.79
N ASP A 76 -5.49 8.45 14.70
CA ASP A 76 -6.39 8.47 13.55
C ASP A 76 -6.96 7.07 13.36
N PHE A 77 -8.26 6.98 13.17
CA PHE A 77 -8.95 5.75 12.81
C PHE A 77 -9.62 5.95 11.47
N ASP A 78 -9.25 5.10 10.52
CA ASP A 78 -9.73 5.17 9.14
C ASP A 78 -10.11 3.79 8.59
N PHE A 79 -10.74 3.77 7.41
CA PHE A 79 -10.87 2.59 6.57
C PHE A 79 -9.88 2.70 5.40
N SER A 80 -9.01 1.71 5.29
CA SER A 80 -8.00 1.61 4.25
C SER A 80 -8.37 0.56 3.22
N VAL A 81 -7.93 0.77 1.97
CA VAL A 81 -8.13 -0.14 0.86
C VAL A 81 -6.80 -0.55 0.25
N ALA A 82 -6.76 -1.74 -0.34
CA ALA A 82 -5.66 -2.22 -1.15
C ALA A 82 -6.18 -3.15 -2.25
N ALA A 83 -5.34 -3.45 -3.24
CA ALA A 83 -5.68 -4.38 -4.31
C ALA A 83 -4.44 -5.18 -4.72
N THR A 84 -4.64 -6.38 -5.25
CA THR A 84 -3.59 -7.21 -5.84
C THR A 84 -3.91 -7.53 -7.29
N ALA A 85 -2.87 -7.69 -8.11
CA ALA A 85 -3.02 -8.14 -9.49
C ALA A 85 -3.37 -9.64 -9.55
N PRO A 86 -4.08 -10.08 -10.60
CA PRO A 86 -4.37 -11.50 -10.82
C PRO A 86 -3.12 -12.26 -11.25
N THR A 87 -3.09 -13.56 -10.99
CA THR A 87 -2.06 -14.47 -11.49
C THR A 87 -2.70 -15.64 -12.21
N ARG A 88 -2.35 -15.81 -13.47
CA ARG A 88 -2.71 -17.00 -14.24
C ARG A 88 -1.81 -18.17 -13.84
N SER A 89 -2.40 -19.29 -13.49
CA SER A 89 -1.66 -20.46 -13.03
C SER A 89 -0.88 -21.15 -14.14
N ASP A 90 -1.29 -21.00 -15.41
CA ASP A 90 -0.55 -21.46 -16.58
C ASP A 90 0.72 -20.63 -16.87
N GLU A 91 0.83 -19.42 -16.31
CA GLU A 91 2.01 -18.56 -16.39
C GLU A 91 2.94 -18.71 -15.16
N ASN A 92 2.68 -19.69 -14.27
CA ASN A 92 3.47 -19.92 -13.06
C ASN A 92 3.78 -21.39 -12.86
N ASP A 93 5.06 -21.78 -12.95
CA ASP A 93 5.52 -23.17 -12.92
C ASP A 93 5.10 -23.91 -11.64
N ALA A 94 5.13 -23.22 -10.49
CA ALA A 94 4.71 -23.83 -9.23
C ALA A 94 3.20 -24.10 -9.17
N ARG A 95 2.39 -23.39 -9.97
CA ARG A 95 0.92 -23.45 -9.94
C ARG A 95 0.30 -24.13 -11.15
N GLN A 96 1.09 -24.66 -12.07
CA GLN A 96 0.59 -25.32 -13.29
C GLN A 96 -0.52 -26.33 -13.01
N GLY A 97 -1.66 -26.18 -13.71
CA GLY A 97 -2.84 -27.03 -13.55
C GLY A 97 -3.70 -26.75 -12.31
N MET A 98 -3.36 -25.73 -11.52
CA MET A 98 -4.18 -25.24 -10.41
C MET A 98 -5.13 -24.10 -10.89
N PRO A 99 -6.17 -23.77 -10.13
CA PRO A 99 -6.99 -22.59 -10.39
C PRO A 99 -6.15 -21.27 -10.39
N ASP A 100 -6.54 -20.33 -11.21
CA ASP A 100 -5.96 -19.00 -11.23
C ASP A 100 -6.18 -18.27 -9.89
N LEU A 101 -5.29 -17.34 -9.57
CA LEU A 101 -5.51 -16.37 -8.50
C LEU A 101 -6.17 -15.13 -9.10
N ALA A 102 -7.41 -14.87 -8.75
CA ALA A 102 -8.11 -13.67 -9.15
C ALA A 102 -7.42 -12.41 -8.57
N ALA A 103 -7.60 -11.27 -9.21
CA ALA A 103 -7.33 -10.00 -8.55
C ALA A 103 -8.14 -9.90 -7.27
N THR A 104 -7.58 -9.27 -6.23
CA THR A 104 -8.30 -9.09 -4.97
C THR A 104 -8.43 -7.63 -4.61
N PHE A 105 -9.49 -7.33 -3.90
CA PHE A 105 -9.72 -6.06 -3.23
C PHE A 105 -9.73 -6.29 -1.73
N GLU A 106 -9.03 -5.45 -1.01
CA GLU A 106 -8.89 -5.53 0.44
C GLU A 106 -9.45 -4.27 1.06
N LEU A 107 -10.30 -4.40 2.07
CA LEU A 107 -10.93 -3.29 2.77
C LEU A 107 -10.98 -3.59 4.26
N GLY A 108 -10.71 -2.59 5.09
CA GLY A 108 -10.88 -2.74 6.53
C GLY A 108 -10.36 -1.58 7.36
N PRO A 109 -10.63 -1.63 8.67
CA PRO A 109 -10.20 -0.61 9.61
C PRO A 109 -8.67 -0.53 9.71
N ASN A 110 -8.20 0.66 9.97
CA ASN A 110 -6.80 0.98 10.20
C ASN A 110 -6.69 1.98 11.34
N LEU A 111 -5.85 1.66 12.31
CA LEU A 111 -5.53 2.54 13.43
C LEU A 111 -4.12 3.09 13.22
N ASN A 112 -3.99 4.41 13.20
CA ASN A 112 -2.71 5.10 13.08
C ASN A 112 -2.41 5.82 14.40
N VAL A 113 -1.23 5.61 14.95
CA VAL A 113 -0.74 6.30 16.14
C VAL A 113 0.51 7.09 15.78
N THR A 114 0.42 8.41 15.84
CA THR A 114 1.57 9.28 15.63
C THR A 114 2.48 9.24 16.84
N LEU A 115 3.68 8.66 16.67
CA LEU A 115 4.70 8.56 17.69
C LEU A 115 5.48 9.87 17.86
N ALA A 116 5.86 10.45 16.71
CA ALA A 116 6.61 11.70 16.64
C ALA A 116 6.40 12.38 15.29
N ARG A 117 6.53 13.70 15.24
CA ARG A 117 6.48 14.50 14.03
C ARG A 117 7.35 15.73 14.15
N GLY A 118 7.91 16.15 13.02
CA GLY A 118 8.61 17.42 12.83
C GLY A 118 7.92 18.24 11.75
N SER A 119 8.59 19.29 11.27
CA SER A 119 8.04 20.14 10.22
C SER A 119 7.88 19.45 8.86
N GLU A 120 8.72 18.47 8.56
CA GLU A 120 8.77 17.79 7.26
C GLU A 120 8.77 16.25 7.38
N TRP A 121 8.49 15.72 8.55
CA TRP A 121 8.43 14.26 8.75
C TRP A 121 7.41 13.86 9.83
N LYS A 122 6.87 12.67 9.67
CA LYS A 122 5.91 12.05 10.59
C LYS A 122 6.22 10.57 10.74
N LEU A 123 6.36 10.09 11.98
CA LEU A 123 6.55 8.69 12.33
C LEU A 123 5.30 8.15 12.99
N GLN A 124 4.74 7.08 12.44
CA GLN A 124 3.51 6.46 12.90
C GLN A 124 3.66 4.95 13.07
N VAL A 125 2.93 4.39 14.01
CA VAL A 125 2.54 2.97 13.98
C VAL A 125 1.18 2.90 13.31
N ARG A 126 1.06 2.04 12.30
CA ARG A 126 -0.20 1.77 11.58
C ARG A 126 -0.58 0.31 11.79
N ALA A 127 -1.85 0.05 12.02
CA ALA A 127 -2.37 -1.30 12.28
C ALA A 127 -3.61 -1.61 11.42
N PRO A 128 -3.45 -1.77 10.10
CA PRO A 128 -4.56 -2.15 9.23
C PRO A 128 -4.94 -3.63 9.41
N ILE A 129 -6.24 -3.89 9.47
CA ILE A 129 -6.83 -5.23 9.40
C ILE A 129 -7.85 -5.20 8.28
N ARG A 130 -7.65 -6.00 7.23
CA ARG A 130 -8.48 -5.96 6.01
C ARG A 130 -9.08 -7.32 5.69
N ALA A 131 -10.35 -7.32 5.30
CA ALA A 131 -10.98 -8.43 4.62
C ALA A 131 -10.57 -8.39 3.14
N ALA A 132 -10.25 -9.56 2.58
CA ALA A 132 -9.86 -9.71 1.18
C ALA A 132 -10.96 -10.45 0.40
N LEU A 133 -11.38 -9.83 -0.72
CA LEU A 133 -12.40 -10.36 -1.63
C LEU A 133 -11.80 -10.49 -3.04
N THR A 134 -12.21 -11.52 -3.77
CA THR A 134 -11.86 -11.63 -5.19
C THR A 134 -12.63 -10.62 -6.04
N LEU A 135 -11.96 -10.06 -7.07
CA LEU A 135 -12.57 -9.18 -8.06
C LEU A 135 -13.05 -10.03 -9.25
N GLU A 136 -14.11 -10.78 -9.02
CA GLU A 136 -14.79 -11.63 -10.01
C GLU A 136 -16.27 -11.24 -10.09
N SER A 137 -17.00 -11.75 -11.09
CA SER A 137 -18.44 -11.53 -11.23
C SER A 137 -19.26 -12.02 -10.02
N ASN A 138 -18.71 -13.00 -9.28
CA ASN A 138 -19.22 -13.47 -8.00
C ASN A 138 -18.11 -13.35 -6.95
N PRO A 139 -17.94 -12.20 -6.28
CA PRO A 139 -16.89 -11.96 -5.32
C PRO A 139 -16.93 -12.96 -4.16
N LYS A 140 -15.78 -13.52 -3.82
CA LYS A 140 -15.62 -14.45 -2.69
C LYS A 140 -14.71 -13.82 -1.65
N MET A 141 -15.11 -13.90 -0.40
CA MET A 141 -14.23 -13.57 0.71
C MET A 141 -13.19 -14.67 0.87
N ILE A 142 -11.92 -14.35 0.65
CA ILE A 142 -10.80 -15.30 0.78
C ILE A 142 -10.16 -15.28 2.16
N GLY A 143 -10.60 -14.41 3.05
CA GLY A 143 -10.12 -14.30 4.42
C GLY A 143 -9.78 -12.85 4.79
N TRP A 144 -8.91 -12.71 5.80
CA TRP A 144 -8.43 -11.41 6.24
C TRP A 144 -6.90 -11.44 6.44
N LEU A 145 -6.32 -10.25 6.38
CA LEU A 145 -4.92 -10.02 6.71
C LEU A 145 -4.78 -8.83 7.63
N ALA A 146 -3.73 -8.86 8.46
CA ALA A 146 -3.28 -7.74 9.26
C ALA A 146 -1.81 -7.45 8.93
N SER A 147 -1.47 -6.17 8.80
CA SER A 147 -0.09 -5.76 8.48
C SER A 147 0.35 -4.56 9.33
N PRO A 148 0.45 -4.74 10.67
CA PRO A 148 0.94 -3.68 11.53
C PRO A 148 2.35 -3.27 11.09
N ASN A 149 2.61 -1.97 11.09
CA ASN A 149 3.88 -1.46 10.57
C ASN A 149 4.28 -0.14 11.21
N LEU A 150 5.57 0.14 11.18
CA LEU A 150 6.14 1.44 11.41
C LEU A 150 6.22 2.16 10.08
N ASN A 151 5.71 3.38 10.01
CA ASN A 151 5.70 4.21 8.81
C ASN A 151 6.35 5.56 9.09
N LEU A 152 7.34 5.91 8.28
CA LEU A 152 8.00 7.21 8.26
C LEU A 152 7.64 7.93 6.97
N ASP A 153 6.90 9.02 7.06
CA ASP A 153 6.65 9.96 5.96
C ASP A 153 7.59 11.14 6.10
N THR A 154 8.15 11.63 5.00
CA THR A 154 9.02 12.80 5.00
C THR A 154 8.94 13.59 3.68
N LYS A 155 9.29 14.88 3.75
CA LYS A 155 9.48 15.76 2.59
C LYS A 155 10.96 16.15 2.50
N VAL A 156 11.59 15.90 1.35
CA VAL A 156 13.00 16.25 1.11
C VAL A 156 13.12 16.90 -0.27
N ASN A 157 13.54 18.17 -0.31
CA ASN A 157 13.74 18.91 -1.56
C ASN A 157 12.52 18.89 -2.50
N GLY A 158 11.31 18.95 -1.94
CA GLY A 158 10.05 18.92 -2.69
C GLY A 158 9.63 17.53 -3.16
N TRP A 159 10.35 16.46 -2.77
CA TRP A 159 9.92 15.08 -2.89
C TRP A 159 9.21 14.64 -1.61
N ASN A 160 8.07 13.99 -1.76
CA ASN A 160 7.49 13.20 -0.69
C ASN A 160 8.15 11.83 -0.71
N ALA A 161 8.56 11.33 0.43
CA ALA A 161 9.12 9.98 0.57
C ALA A 161 8.46 9.29 1.77
N ALA A 162 8.28 7.97 1.67
CA ALA A 162 7.77 7.16 2.77
C ALA A 162 8.56 5.85 2.87
N LEU A 163 8.74 5.39 4.09
CA LEU A 163 9.33 4.10 4.41
C LEU A 163 8.41 3.38 5.39
N LEU A 164 7.98 2.19 5.01
CA LEU A 164 7.12 1.32 5.80
C LEU A 164 7.84 0.02 6.07
N PHE A 165 7.77 -0.46 7.32
CA PHE A 165 8.32 -1.77 7.70
C PHE A 165 7.42 -2.43 8.75
N GLY A 166 7.08 -3.71 8.54
CA GLY A 166 6.29 -4.46 9.51
C GLY A 166 6.04 -5.92 9.13
N PRO A 167 5.52 -6.71 10.09
CA PRO A 167 5.08 -8.07 9.85
C PRO A 167 3.75 -8.11 9.10
N VAL A 168 3.50 -9.24 8.45
CA VAL A 168 2.22 -9.56 7.81
C VAL A 168 1.64 -10.81 8.46
N PHE A 169 0.33 -10.81 8.71
CA PHE A 169 -0.40 -11.94 9.26
C PHE A 169 -1.62 -12.24 8.38
N GLY A 170 -1.86 -13.50 8.07
CA GLY A 170 -3.03 -13.93 7.29
C GLY A 170 -3.88 -14.94 8.06
N SER A 171 -5.20 -14.88 7.87
CA SER A 171 -6.07 -15.96 8.32
C SER A 171 -5.76 -17.25 7.58
N ARG A 172 -6.22 -18.40 8.12
CA ARG A 172 -6.09 -19.71 7.46
C ARG A 172 -6.63 -19.68 6.02
N SER A 173 -7.80 -19.05 5.82
CA SER A 173 -8.43 -18.97 4.48
C SER A 173 -7.63 -18.07 3.55
N PHE A 174 -7.08 -16.94 4.04
CA PHE A 174 -6.25 -16.07 3.23
C PHE A 174 -4.94 -16.75 2.81
N ASN A 175 -4.22 -17.36 3.76
CA ASN A 175 -3.00 -18.07 3.43
C ASN A 175 -3.29 -19.30 2.53
N GLY A 176 -4.41 -20.00 2.77
CA GLY A 176 -4.82 -21.15 1.96
C GLY A 176 -5.14 -20.78 0.51
N TYR A 177 -5.74 -19.61 0.27
CA TYR A 177 -6.00 -19.15 -1.08
C TYR A 177 -4.72 -19.08 -1.94
N TYR A 178 -3.61 -18.65 -1.37
CA TYR A 178 -2.33 -18.53 -2.08
C TYR A 178 -1.45 -19.77 -1.99
N PHE A 179 -1.47 -20.51 -0.88
CA PHE A 179 -0.44 -21.48 -0.54
C PHE A 179 -0.95 -22.93 -0.34
N ASP A 180 -2.26 -23.19 -0.38
CA ASP A 180 -2.77 -24.55 -0.34
C ASP A 180 -2.52 -25.29 -1.66
N VAL A 181 -2.23 -26.57 -1.55
CA VAL A 181 -2.25 -27.54 -2.65
C VAL A 181 -3.27 -28.61 -2.31
N ALA A 182 -4.45 -28.54 -2.93
CA ALA A 182 -5.48 -29.57 -2.73
C ALA A 182 -5.03 -30.91 -3.33
N PRO A 183 -5.48 -32.06 -2.78
CA PRO A 183 -5.01 -33.39 -3.21
C PRO A 183 -5.11 -33.64 -4.71
N GLN A 184 -6.16 -33.15 -5.38
CA GLN A 184 -6.34 -33.31 -6.83
C GLN A 184 -5.31 -32.54 -7.68
N PHE A 185 -4.60 -31.58 -7.11
CA PHE A 185 -3.53 -30.81 -7.76
C PHE A 185 -2.14 -31.24 -7.31
N ALA A 186 -2.05 -32.25 -6.42
CA ALA A 186 -0.77 -32.75 -5.95
C ALA A 186 -0.01 -33.50 -7.06
N THR A 187 1.32 -33.31 -7.05
CA THR A 187 2.26 -34.06 -7.91
C THR A 187 3.45 -34.52 -7.07
N PRO A 188 4.33 -35.38 -7.57
CA PRO A 188 5.54 -35.77 -6.82
C PRO A 188 6.43 -34.62 -6.42
N SER A 189 6.49 -33.54 -7.23
CA SER A 189 7.27 -32.32 -6.94
C SER A 189 6.47 -31.24 -6.21
N ARG A 190 5.16 -31.39 -6.10
CA ARG A 190 4.24 -30.45 -5.43
C ARG A 190 3.24 -31.26 -4.60
N PRO A 191 3.63 -31.76 -3.41
CA PRO A 191 2.73 -32.54 -2.55
C PRO A 191 1.54 -31.69 -2.06
N ALA A 192 0.47 -32.39 -1.66
CA ALA A 192 -0.68 -31.76 -1.01
C ALA A 192 -0.22 -30.99 0.24
N TYR A 193 -0.75 -29.78 0.43
CA TYR A 193 -0.37 -28.90 1.51
C TYR A 193 -1.56 -28.06 1.97
N GLN A 194 -1.62 -27.78 3.26
CA GLN A 194 -2.61 -26.90 3.88
C GLN A 194 -1.89 -25.84 4.69
N ALA A 195 -1.93 -24.59 4.20
CA ALA A 195 -1.27 -23.46 4.85
C ALA A 195 -1.99 -23.07 6.14
N PRO A 196 -1.35 -22.99 7.31
CA PRO A 196 -1.95 -22.47 8.52
C PRO A 196 -2.23 -20.95 8.44
N GLY A 197 -3.10 -20.45 9.33
CA GLY A 197 -3.19 -19.01 9.61
C GLY A 197 -2.09 -18.57 10.56
N GLY A 198 -1.70 -17.29 10.47
CA GLY A 198 -0.70 -16.71 11.36
C GLY A 198 0.32 -15.83 10.66
N PHE A 199 1.54 -15.80 11.18
CA PHE A 199 2.63 -14.96 10.67
C PHE A 199 3.00 -15.33 9.24
N GLY A 200 2.97 -14.33 8.37
CA GLY A 200 3.23 -14.46 6.93
C GLY A 200 4.55 -13.83 6.48
N GLY A 201 5.45 -13.50 7.41
CA GLY A 201 6.74 -12.88 7.10
C GLY A 201 6.75 -11.36 7.26
N TRP A 202 7.76 -10.71 6.70
CA TRP A 202 7.99 -9.27 6.83
C TRP A 202 7.84 -8.57 5.50
N ARG A 203 7.48 -7.29 5.57
CA ARG A 203 7.39 -6.38 4.43
C ARG A 203 8.12 -5.08 4.72
N ALA A 204 8.89 -4.60 3.75
CA ALA A 204 9.43 -3.25 3.70
C ALA A 204 9.00 -2.59 2.39
N THR A 205 8.52 -1.36 2.46
CA THR A 205 8.16 -0.57 1.28
C THR A 205 8.79 0.81 1.37
N ALA A 206 9.49 1.21 0.33
CA ALA A 206 9.93 2.58 0.13
C ALA A 206 9.16 3.17 -1.05
N SER A 207 8.64 4.37 -0.90
CA SER A 207 7.94 5.08 -1.97
C SER A 207 8.37 6.55 -2.03
N THR A 208 8.25 7.13 -3.21
CA THR A 208 8.51 8.56 -3.41
C THR A 208 7.58 9.13 -4.46
N SER A 209 7.24 10.41 -4.32
CA SER A 209 6.46 11.12 -5.33
C SER A 209 6.78 12.62 -5.33
N ARG A 210 6.53 13.26 -6.48
CA ARG A 210 6.69 14.70 -6.65
C ARG A 210 5.66 15.25 -7.63
N ARG A 211 5.21 16.47 -7.36
CA ARG A 211 4.38 17.28 -8.25
C ARG A 211 5.24 18.39 -8.85
N LEU A 212 5.27 18.49 -10.18
CA LEU A 212 5.99 19.53 -10.94
C LEU A 212 5.00 20.21 -11.89
N GLY A 213 4.42 21.31 -11.45
CA GLY A 213 3.35 21.97 -12.20
C GLY A 213 2.18 21.02 -12.45
N ALA A 214 1.82 20.76 -13.70
CA ALA A 214 0.76 19.82 -14.08
C ALA A 214 1.20 18.35 -14.09
N LEU A 215 2.47 18.04 -13.86
CA LEU A 215 2.99 16.70 -13.93
C LEU A 215 3.18 16.14 -12.52
N TRP A 216 2.58 14.97 -12.24
CA TRP A 216 2.87 14.15 -11.08
C TRP A 216 3.70 12.93 -11.47
N MET A 217 4.67 12.59 -10.66
CA MET A 217 5.46 11.37 -10.80
C MET A 217 5.61 10.69 -9.45
N GLY A 218 5.63 9.37 -9.46
CA GLY A 218 5.82 8.59 -8.25
C GLY A 218 6.32 7.18 -8.55
N GLY A 219 6.89 6.55 -7.53
CA GLY A 219 7.38 5.19 -7.63
C GLY A 219 7.51 4.54 -6.27
N PHE A 220 7.61 3.21 -6.28
CA PHE A 220 7.79 2.42 -5.07
C PHE A 220 8.67 1.20 -5.32
N VAL A 221 9.25 0.70 -4.24
CA VAL A 221 9.89 -0.62 -4.16
C VAL A 221 9.37 -1.29 -2.89
N THR A 222 8.87 -2.52 -3.03
CA THR A 222 8.45 -3.38 -1.90
C THR A 222 9.32 -4.62 -1.88
N ALA A 223 9.93 -4.88 -0.74
CA ALA A 223 10.63 -6.12 -0.43
C ALA A 223 9.82 -6.93 0.58
N ASP A 224 9.49 -8.15 0.22
CA ASP A 224 8.83 -9.12 1.10
C ASP A 224 9.78 -10.27 1.44
N THR A 225 9.72 -10.77 2.66
CA THR A 225 10.28 -12.08 3.00
C THR A 225 9.22 -12.94 3.66
N VAL A 226 9.13 -14.19 3.22
CA VAL A 226 8.27 -15.22 3.81
C VAL A 226 9.07 -16.19 4.69
N ARG A 227 10.35 -15.92 4.95
CA ARG A 227 11.17 -16.73 5.84
C ARG A 227 10.57 -16.75 7.24
N GLY A 228 10.34 -17.96 7.78
CA GLY A 228 9.70 -18.16 9.08
C GLY A 228 8.19 -17.94 9.06
N ALA A 229 7.57 -17.70 7.88
CA ALA A 229 6.12 -17.69 7.75
C ALA A 229 5.55 -19.07 8.06
N VAL A 230 4.31 -19.11 8.58
CA VAL A 230 3.62 -20.37 8.91
C VAL A 230 3.42 -21.29 7.70
N TYR A 231 3.61 -20.79 6.51
CA TYR A 231 3.50 -21.48 5.22
C TYR A 231 4.82 -21.50 4.43
N ASP A 232 5.97 -21.23 5.02
CA ASP A 232 7.25 -21.21 4.31
C ASP A 232 7.66 -22.57 3.72
N ASN A 233 7.12 -23.66 4.25
CA ASN A 233 7.28 -25.04 3.75
C ASN A 233 6.26 -25.41 2.66
N SER A 234 5.40 -24.50 2.22
CA SER A 234 4.48 -24.79 1.10
C SER A 234 5.29 -25.05 -0.18
N PRO A 235 4.93 -26.06 -0.99
CA PRO A 235 5.59 -26.30 -2.27
C PRO A 235 5.39 -25.18 -3.28
N LEU A 236 4.47 -24.23 -3.00
CA LEU A 236 4.26 -23.01 -3.77
C LEU A 236 5.22 -21.89 -3.38
N VAL A 237 5.92 -21.98 -2.24
CA VAL A 237 6.98 -21.04 -1.86
C VAL A 237 8.28 -21.48 -2.54
N ARG A 238 8.64 -20.80 -3.63
CA ARG A 238 9.81 -21.11 -4.46
C ARG A 238 11.04 -20.31 -4.06
N GLN A 239 10.83 -19.17 -3.42
CA GLN A 239 11.88 -18.33 -2.84
C GLN A 239 11.38 -17.59 -1.60
N HIS A 240 12.30 -17.26 -0.67
CA HIS A 240 11.90 -16.60 0.57
C HIS A 240 11.85 -15.08 0.48
N GLY A 241 12.49 -14.49 -0.52
CA GLY A 241 12.50 -13.04 -0.75
C GLY A 241 11.90 -12.68 -2.09
N THR A 242 11.00 -11.68 -2.14
CA THR A 242 10.42 -11.16 -3.38
C THR A 242 10.53 -9.65 -3.43
N LEU A 243 10.67 -9.12 -4.65
CA LEU A 243 10.68 -7.68 -4.91
C LEU A 243 9.54 -7.32 -5.85
N ALA A 244 8.81 -6.28 -5.49
CA ALA A 244 7.88 -5.58 -6.37
C ALA A 244 8.34 -4.14 -6.52
N PHE A 245 8.23 -3.57 -7.70
CA PHE A 245 8.51 -2.15 -7.90
C PHE A 245 7.66 -1.60 -9.03
N GLY A 246 7.51 -0.29 -9.03
CA GLY A 246 6.79 0.40 -10.07
C GLY A 246 7.04 1.89 -10.04
N PHE A 247 6.73 2.52 -11.17
CA PHE A 247 6.72 3.96 -11.29
C PHE A 247 5.55 4.40 -12.18
N ALA A 248 5.11 5.63 -12.01
CA ALA A 248 4.06 6.22 -12.79
C ALA A 248 4.32 7.70 -13.02
N VAL A 249 3.82 8.19 -14.15
CA VAL A 249 3.77 9.61 -14.49
C VAL A 249 2.35 9.93 -14.92
N SER A 250 1.76 10.97 -14.34
CA SER A 250 0.39 11.41 -14.63
C SER A 250 0.35 12.91 -14.89
N TRP A 251 -0.44 13.28 -15.89
CA TRP A 251 -0.77 14.68 -16.16
C TRP A 251 -2.07 15.04 -15.45
N VAL A 252 -1.99 16.02 -14.56
CA VAL A 252 -3.13 16.55 -13.83
C VAL A 252 -3.71 17.71 -14.64
N PHE A 253 -4.89 17.52 -15.15
CA PHE A 253 -5.54 18.42 -16.10
C PHE A 253 -6.73 19.19 -15.49
N ALA A 254 -7.19 18.79 -14.30
CA ALA A 254 -8.26 19.48 -13.59
C ALA A 254 -7.98 19.52 -12.09
N GLU A 255 -8.30 20.64 -11.47
CA GLU A 255 -8.20 20.83 -10.02
C GLU A 255 -9.32 21.77 -9.52
N SER A 256 -9.64 21.66 -8.23
CA SER A 256 -10.62 22.52 -7.56
C SER A 256 -10.11 23.96 -7.46
N SER A 257 -11.02 24.91 -7.61
CA SER A 257 -10.79 26.31 -7.20
C SER A 257 -10.82 26.47 -5.68
N GLU A 258 -11.51 25.57 -4.98
CA GLU A 258 -11.52 25.52 -3.52
C GLU A 258 -10.16 25.03 -3.01
N ARG A 259 -9.62 25.72 -2.01
CA ARG A 259 -8.32 25.43 -1.40
C ARG A 259 -8.50 24.99 0.04
N VAL A 260 -7.72 24.02 0.45
CA VAL A 260 -7.68 23.52 1.84
C VAL A 260 -6.26 23.61 2.38
N PRO A 261 -6.08 23.78 3.70
CA PRO A 261 -4.75 23.83 4.31
C PRO A 261 -3.98 22.51 4.05
N ASP A 262 -2.65 22.62 3.81
CA ASP A 262 -1.78 21.42 3.78
C ASP A 262 -1.64 20.88 5.21
N GLU A 263 -2.25 19.76 5.50
CA GLU A 263 -2.22 19.10 6.83
C GLU A 263 -0.91 18.35 7.12
N ASN A 264 0.08 18.42 6.23
CA ASN A 264 1.34 17.66 6.33
C ASN A 264 2.52 18.50 6.84
#